data_631680340409a6f7160c5dfd373d8e0b
#
_entry.id   631680340409a6f7160c5dfd373d8e0b
#
_cell.length_a   1.000
_cell.length_b   1.000
_cell.length_c   1.000
_cell.angle_alpha   90.00
_cell.angle_beta   90.00
_cell.angle_gamma   90.00
#
_symmetry.space_group_name_H-M   'P 1'
#
loop_
_entity.id
_entity.type
_entity.pdbx_description
1 polymer ?
#
loop_
_entity_poly.entity_id
_entity_poly.type
_entity_poly.pdbx_seq_one_letter_code
_entity_poly.pdbx_strand_id
1 'polypeptide(L)'
;MLAAVIHRHTVPFEPAISDGIQTVRIRAMPFRLLSPAHWPTWLLIAVAFFVVRLPIRYQFRLGRLIGNLLHRIGGRRTRIATQNIELCFPDLSAQERARLTKQVFESTGIAIIETAYTWLRPVDALLPRVRFHGLEVLQTAVNEGKGALLVGAHFAVLDLGGAFLAAHFDFDCIYRTSRNSVIDHISLRRRNSLYGHVIERSDMRGTVRQLRQSRTIWYAADQDNGRQHSVFAPFFGIPAATINVTSRLAKISGSPVIFMSHFRDESDCSWSVRLRRVEAYPTGDEIADATLMNRIIEREIRSHPAQYLWLHRRFKTMPDGTRKY
;
A
#
# COMPACT_ATOMS: atom_id res chain seq x y z
N MET A 1 24.24 21.71 19.90
CA MET A 1 23.29 22.83 19.98
C MET A 1 22.41 22.74 18.73
N LEU A 2 21.42 21.83 18.73
CA LEU A 2 20.35 21.67 17.72
C LEU A 2 19.34 20.66 18.28
N ALA A 3 18.74 21.02 19.43
CA ALA A 3 17.61 20.33 20.03
C ALA A 3 16.61 21.39 20.45
N ALA A 4 15.83 21.84 19.48
CA ALA A 4 14.62 22.62 19.77
C ALA A 4 13.78 22.70 18.51
N VAL A 5 12.48 22.52 18.71
CA VAL A 5 11.33 22.75 17.82
C VAL A 5 10.80 21.46 17.16
N ILE A 6 10.27 20.58 18.03
CA ILE A 6 9.06 19.83 17.66
C ILE A 6 7.92 20.38 18.53
N HIS A 7 7.44 21.56 18.18
CA HIS A 7 6.16 22.01 18.68
C HIS A 7 5.06 21.39 17.81
N ARG A 8 4.29 20.51 18.45
CA ARG A 8 2.98 20.07 17.94
C ARG A 8 2.11 21.32 17.78
N HIS A 9 1.92 21.81 16.58
CA HIS A 9 0.77 22.65 16.28
C HIS A 9 -0.46 21.73 16.25
N THR A 10 -0.98 21.43 17.44
CA THR A 10 -2.36 20.97 17.57
C THR A 10 -3.24 22.16 17.30
N VAL A 11 -3.56 22.42 16.04
CA VAL A 11 -4.77 23.15 15.72
C VAL A 11 -5.92 22.27 16.18
N PRO A 12 -6.84 22.75 17.05
CA PRO A 12 -8.00 21.96 17.42
C PRO A 12 -8.83 21.72 16.16
N PHE A 13 -8.90 20.47 15.75
CA PHE A 13 -9.73 20.04 14.62
C PHE A 13 -11.19 20.04 15.08
N GLU A 14 -11.92 21.09 14.75
CA GLU A 14 -13.38 21.02 14.73
C GLU A 14 -13.77 20.12 13.55
N PRO A 15 -14.54 19.04 13.78
CA PRO A 15 -15.01 18.19 12.70
C PRO A 15 -15.98 18.99 11.84
N ALA A 16 -15.53 19.45 10.69
CA ALA A 16 -16.42 20.01 9.68
C ALA A 16 -17.50 18.97 9.38
N ILE A 17 -18.75 19.39 9.49
CA ILE A 17 -19.95 18.61 9.24
C ILE A 17 -19.83 17.97 7.86
N SER A 18 -19.81 16.63 7.82
CA SER A 18 -19.59 15.84 6.63
C SER A 18 -20.85 15.79 5.77
N ASP A 19 -21.00 16.74 4.86
CA ASP A 19 -22.03 16.69 3.84
C ASP A 19 -21.72 15.59 2.82
N GLY A 20 -22.40 14.47 2.95
CA GLY A 20 -22.58 13.48 1.89
C GLY A 20 -21.37 12.62 1.47
N ILE A 21 -20.34 12.49 2.29
CA ILE A 21 -19.22 11.56 2.04
C ILE A 21 -19.56 10.21 2.65
N GLN A 22 -19.45 9.13 1.87
CA GLN A 22 -19.48 7.77 2.42
C GLN A 22 -18.13 7.46 3.10
N THR A 23 -17.82 8.19 4.18
CA THR A 23 -16.75 7.78 5.08
C THR A 23 -17.18 6.51 5.78
N VAL A 24 -16.37 5.48 5.68
CA VAL A 24 -16.63 4.21 6.36
C VAL A 24 -16.38 4.43 7.86
N ARG A 25 -17.41 4.90 8.59
CA ARG A 25 -17.30 5.17 10.03
C ARG A 25 -17.27 3.87 10.83
N ILE A 26 -16.48 3.87 11.91
CA ILE A 26 -16.46 2.79 12.88
C ILE A 26 -17.83 2.72 13.58
N ARG A 27 -18.50 1.60 13.46
CA ARG A 27 -19.58 1.22 14.37
C ARG A 27 -18.97 0.51 15.59
N ALA A 28 -19.62 0.61 16.75
CA ALA A 28 -19.28 -0.24 17.90
C ALA A 28 -19.17 -1.71 17.42
N MET A 29 -18.30 -2.50 18.07
CA MET A 29 -18.10 -3.89 17.67
C MET A 29 -19.43 -4.65 17.69
N PRO A 30 -19.91 -5.15 16.55
CA PRO A 30 -21.17 -5.87 16.52
C PRO A 30 -21.03 -7.20 17.27
N PHE A 31 -21.96 -7.52 18.19
CA PHE A 31 -21.95 -8.79 18.94
C PHE A 31 -21.85 -10.03 18.04
N ARG A 32 -22.38 -9.96 16.83
CA ARG A 32 -22.26 -11.03 15.82
C ARG A 32 -20.80 -11.43 15.49
N LEU A 33 -19.84 -10.53 15.67
CA LEU A 33 -18.42 -10.81 15.45
C LEU A 33 -17.81 -11.67 16.57
N LEU A 34 -18.48 -11.85 17.68
CA LEU A 34 -18.08 -12.72 18.78
C LEU A 34 -18.61 -14.16 18.63
N SER A 35 -19.42 -14.42 17.61
CA SER A 35 -19.97 -15.76 17.35
C SER A 35 -18.87 -16.79 17.10
N PRO A 36 -19.11 -18.10 17.40
CA PRO A 36 -18.13 -19.17 17.21
C PRO A 36 -17.51 -19.24 15.82
N ALA A 37 -18.25 -18.86 14.79
CA ALA A 37 -17.75 -18.82 13.40
C ALA A 37 -16.52 -17.90 13.22
N HIS A 38 -16.33 -16.92 14.09
CA HIS A 38 -15.21 -15.98 14.03
C HIS A 38 -14.07 -16.33 15.01
N TRP A 39 -14.22 -17.33 15.87
CA TRP A 39 -13.19 -17.70 16.85
C TRP A 39 -11.83 -18.03 16.25
N PRO A 40 -11.71 -18.73 15.09
CA PRO A 40 -10.41 -18.94 14.48
C PRO A 40 -9.69 -17.61 14.12
N THR A 41 -10.45 -16.62 13.65
CA THR A 41 -9.88 -15.29 13.35
C THR A 41 -9.46 -14.58 14.62
N TRP A 42 -10.26 -14.62 15.68
CA TRP A 42 -9.90 -14.04 16.98
C TRP A 42 -8.68 -14.71 17.60
N LEU A 43 -8.55 -16.02 17.47
CA LEU A 43 -7.34 -16.74 17.90
C LEU A 43 -6.09 -16.25 17.17
N LEU A 44 -6.18 -16.11 15.83
CA LEU A 44 -5.07 -15.55 15.04
C LEU A 44 -4.70 -14.13 15.48
N ILE A 45 -5.70 -13.29 15.79
CA ILE A 45 -5.47 -11.93 16.30
C ILE A 45 -4.85 -11.96 17.68
N ALA A 46 -5.29 -12.86 18.57
CA ALA A 46 -4.69 -13.04 19.89
C ALA A 46 -3.22 -13.49 19.78
N VAL A 47 -2.90 -14.44 18.90
CA VAL A 47 -1.52 -14.83 18.62
C VAL A 47 -0.72 -13.63 18.08
N ALA A 48 -1.27 -12.93 17.11
CA ALA A 48 -0.63 -11.74 16.53
C ALA A 48 -0.37 -10.67 17.61
N PHE A 49 -1.29 -10.48 18.56
CA PHE A 49 -1.15 -9.54 19.66
C PHE A 49 0.10 -9.82 20.54
N PHE A 50 0.44 -11.08 20.76
CA PHE A 50 1.67 -11.45 21.47
C PHE A 50 2.89 -11.34 20.56
N VAL A 51 2.79 -11.77 19.31
CA VAL A 51 3.91 -11.74 18.36
C VAL A 51 4.40 -10.31 18.12
N VAL A 52 3.51 -9.33 17.94
CA VAL A 52 3.90 -7.93 17.71
C VAL A 52 4.52 -7.24 18.93
N ARG A 53 4.60 -7.91 20.08
CA ARG A 53 5.29 -7.45 21.31
C ARG A 53 6.71 -7.99 21.44
N LEU A 54 7.07 -8.97 20.65
CA LEU A 54 8.43 -9.47 20.59
C LEU A 54 9.38 -8.38 20.04
N PRO A 55 10.68 -8.42 20.36
CA PRO A 55 11.67 -7.59 19.68
C PRO A 55 11.63 -7.82 18.16
N ILE A 56 11.80 -6.75 17.37
CA ILE A 56 11.61 -6.76 15.90
C ILE A 56 12.37 -7.88 15.20
N ARG A 57 13.61 -8.17 15.63
CA ARG A 57 14.41 -9.26 15.05
C ARG A 57 13.74 -10.64 15.15
N TYR A 58 12.98 -10.89 16.21
CA TYR A 58 12.22 -12.13 16.36
C TYR A 58 10.94 -12.11 15.53
N GLN A 59 10.30 -10.95 15.39
CA GLN A 59 9.17 -10.76 14.49
C GLN A 59 9.59 -11.08 13.05
N PHE A 60 10.74 -10.58 12.58
CA PHE A 60 11.27 -10.88 11.24
C PHE A 60 11.60 -12.36 11.06
N ARG A 61 12.25 -13.00 12.06
CA ARG A 61 12.53 -14.44 12.02
C ARG A 61 11.26 -15.26 11.90
N LEU A 62 10.27 -14.97 12.74
CA LEU A 62 8.97 -15.65 12.70
C LEU A 62 8.25 -15.39 11.38
N GLY A 63 8.29 -14.17 10.88
CA GLY A 63 7.73 -13.81 9.56
C GLY A 63 8.36 -14.63 8.43
N ARG A 64 9.70 -14.79 8.42
CA ARG A 64 10.38 -15.65 7.43
C ARG A 64 9.96 -17.12 7.55
N LEU A 65 9.78 -17.63 8.77
CA LEU A 65 9.28 -18.99 8.98
C LEU A 65 7.86 -19.17 8.42
N ILE A 66 6.96 -18.21 8.71
CA ILE A 66 5.61 -18.17 8.13
C ILE A 66 5.67 -18.10 6.60
N GLY A 67 6.52 -17.24 6.05
CA GLY A 67 6.71 -17.11 4.61
C GLY A 67 7.21 -18.40 3.96
N ASN A 68 8.20 -19.07 4.56
CA ASN A 68 8.71 -20.36 4.08
C ASN A 68 7.63 -21.46 4.13
N LEU A 69 6.79 -21.48 5.16
CA LEU A 69 5.66 -22.39 5.23
C LEU A 69 4.65 -22.08 4.12
N LEU A 70 4.28 -20.82 3.95
CA LEU A 70 3.39 -20.38 2.88
C LEU A 70 3.93 -20.71 1.49
N HIS A 71 5.23 -20.61 1.27
CA HIS A 71 5.88 -21.02 0.02
C HIS A 71 5.71 -22.52 -0.26
N ARG A 72 5.90 -23.35 0.77
CA ARG A 72 5.78 -24.82 0.64
C ARG A 72 4.35 -25.26 0.36
N ILE A 73 3.35 -24.67 1.02
CA ILE A 73 1.93 -25.05 0.91
C ILE A 73 1.14 -24.18 -0.09
N GLY A 74 1.74 -23.09 -0.58
CA GLY A 74 1.06 -22.00 -1.29
C GLY A 74 0.53 -22.35 -2.67
N GLY A 75 0.89 -23.51 -3.26
CA GLY A 75 0.36 -24.06 -4.50
C GLY A 75 0.11 -23.03 -5.60
N ARG A 76 -1.15 -22.60 -5.73
CA ARG A 76 -1.56 -21.61 -6.73
C ARG A 76 -0.85 -20.26 -6.59
N ARG A 77 -0.62 -19.77 -5.37
CA ARG A 77 0.04 -18.47 -5.14
C ARG A 77 1.51 -18.54 -5.50
N THR A 78 2.18 -19.65 -5.17
CA THR A 78 3.56 -19.89 -5.57
C THR A 78 3.68 -19.88 -7.10
N ARG A 79 2.80 -20.61 -7.81
CA ARG A 79 2.77 -20.61 -9.27
C ARG A 79 2.61 -19.21 -9.86
N ILE A 80 1.69 -18.40 -9.34
CA ILE A 80 1.47 -17.02 -9.79
C ILE A 80 2.74 -16.18 -9.59
N ALA A 81 3.36 -16.24 -8.41
CA ALA A 81 4.58 -15.49 -8.12
C ALA A 81 5.73 -15.90 -9.04
N THR A 82 5.94 -17.22 -9.24
CA THR A 82 6.95 -17.74 -10.16
C THR A 82 6.75 -17.23 -11.58
N GLN A 83 5.51 -17.34 -12.12
CA GLN A 83 5.19 -16.84 -13.46
C GLN A 83 5.42 -15.33 -13.62
N ASN A 84 5.01 -14.54 -12.63
CA ASN A 84 5.27 -13.10 -12.66
C ASN A 84 6.78 -12.80 -12.69
N ILE A 85 7.56 -13.48 -11.88
CA ILE A 85 9.03 -13.32 -11.81
C ILE A 85 9.68 -13.77 -13.12
N GLU A 86 9.26 -14.89 -13.69
CA GLU A 86 9.74 -15.37 -15.00
C GLU A 86 9.47 -14.36 -16.12
N LEU A 87 8.29 -13.76 -16.12
CA LEU A 87 7.91 -12.76 -17.10
C LEU A 87 8.68 -11.44 -16.93
N CYS A 88 8.89 -10.99 -15.69
CA CYS A 88 9.48 -9.68 -15.40
C CYS A 88 11.01 -9.71 -15.32
N PHE A 89 11.61 -10.87 -15.08
CA PHE A 89 13.08 -11.06 -14.96
C PHE A 89 13.55 -12.22 -15.83
N PRO A 90 13.41 -12.12 -17.18
CA PRO A 90 13.83 -13.17 -18.09
C PRO A 90 15.33 -13.45 -18.05
N ASP A 91 16.14 -12.42 -17.72
CA ASP A 91 17.60 -12.49 -17.70
C ASP A 91 18.15 -13.27 -16.48
N LEU A 92 17.34 -13.49 -15.43
CA LEU A 92 17.73 -14.29 -14.29
C LEU A 92 17.72 -15.78 -14.65
N SER A 93 18.69 -16.53 -14.15
CA SER A 93 18.70 -18.00 -14.23
C SER A 93 17.49 -18.61 -13.50
N ALA A 94 17.14 -19.84 -13.82
CA ALA A 94 16.06 -20.56 -13.14
C ALA A 94 16.29 -20.64 -11.62
N GLN A 95 17.54 -20.81 -11.19
CA GLN A 95 17.92 -20.86 -9.78
C GLN A 95 17.71 -19.51 -9.08
N GLU A 96 18.09 -18.40 -9.73
CA GLU A 96 17.90 -17.05 -9.20
C GLU A 96 16.42 -16.71 -9.09
N ARG A 97 15.60 -17.05 -10.10
CA ARG A 97 14.13 -16.87 -10.05
C ARG A 97 13.49 -17.67 -8.94
N ALA A 98 13.92 -18.92 -8.73
CA ALA A 98 13.44 -19.76 -7.63
C ALA A 98 13.83 -19.16 -6.27
N ARG A 99 15.06 -18.65 -6.13
CA ARG A 99 15.53 -17.95 -4.92
C ARG A 99 14.71 -16.68 -4.67
N LEU A 100 14.48 -15.86 -5.70
CA LEU A 100 13.67 -14.65 -5.58
C LEU A 100 12.22 -14.97 -5.20
N THR A 101 11.62 -16.01 -5.79
CA THR A 101 10.27 -16.47 -5.40
C THR A 101 10.22 -16.82 -3.92
N LYS A 102 11.19 -17.55 -3.39
CA LYS A 102 11.27 -17.86 -1.95
C LYS A 102 11.38 -16.60 -1.10
N GLN A 103 12.24 -15.65 -1.49
CA GLN A 103 12.42 -14.38 -0.78
C GLN A 103 11.13 -13.54 -0.78
N VAL A 104 10.34 -13.56 -1.85
CA VAL A 104 9.02 -12.92 -1.92
C VAL A 104 8.08 -13.49 -0.85
N PHE A 105 8.07 -14.80 -0.67
CA PHE A 105 7.27 -15.42 0.39
C PHE A 105 7.78 -15.10 1.78
N GLU A 106 9.08 -15.08 2.00
CA GLU A 106 9.71 -14.68 3.27
C GLU A 106 9.32 -13.23 3.60
N SER A 107 9.42 -12.32 2.63
CA SER A 107 8.99 -10.92 2.78
C SER A 107 7.49 -10.81 3.03
N THR A 108 6.66 -11.62 2.36
CA THR A 108 5.21 -11.68 2.60
C THR A 108 4.89 -12.12 4.02
N GLY A 109 5.59 -13.11 4.54
CA GLY A 109 5.41 -13.58 5.92
C GLY A 109 5.77 -12.49 6.94
N ILE A 110 6.82 -11.73 6.70
CA ILE A 110 7.16 -10.58 7.56
C ILE A 110 6.08 -9.49 7.43
N ALA A 111 5.61 -9.20 6.22
CA ALA A 111 4.55 -8.23 5.96
C ALA A 111 3.25 -8.54 6.70
N ILE A 112 2.91 -9.80 6.89
CA ILE A 112 1.74 -10.22 7.71
C ILE A 112 1.92 -9.74 9.16
N ILE A 113 3.12 -9.88 9.73
CA ILE A 113 3.40 -9.43 11.10
C ILE A 113 3.43 -7.89 11.17
N GLU A 114 4.02 -7.21 10.18
CA GLU A 114 4.03 -5.74 10.09
C GLU A 114 2.63 -5.15 9.98
N THR A 115 1.77 -5.77 9.18
CA THR A 115 0.35 -5.41 9.08
C THR A 115 -0.36 -5.60 10.43
N ALA A 116 -0.14 -6.72 11.10
CA ALA A 116 -0.67 -6.96 12.44
C ALA A 116 -0.13 -5.95 13.47
N TYR A 117 1.15 -5.58 13.37
CA TYR A 117 1.74 -4.54 14.21
C TYR A 117 0.98 -3.22 14.02
N THR A 118 0.79 -2.80 12.76
CA THR A 118 0.06 -1.56 12.44
C THR A 118 -1.35 -1.55 13.03
N TRP A 119 -2.04 -2.68 13.02
CA TRP A 119 -3.41 -2.76 13.53
C TRP A 119 -3.50 -2.82 15.07
N LEU A 120 -2.50 -3.41 15.72
CA LEU A 120 -2.57 -3.78 17.14
C LEU A 120 -1.68 -2.92 18.04
N ARG A 121 -0.78 -2.08 17.47
CA ARG A 121 0.13 -1.23 18.25
C ARG A 121 0.27 0.17 17.64
N PRO A 122 0.58 1.19 18.45
CA PRO A 122 1.09 2.47 17.97
C PRO A 122 2.42 2.27 17.23
N VAL A 123 2.66 3.03 16.16
CA VAL A 123 3.89 2.94 15.37
C VAL A 123 5.02 3.82 15.89
N ASP A 124 4.72 4.67 16.87
CA ASP A 124 5.66 5.66 17.45
C ASP A 124 6.99 5.04 17.89
N ALA A 125 6.94 3.84 18.49
CA ALA A 125 8.14 3.12 18.92
C ALA A 125 9.05 2.69 17.75
N LEU A 126 8.54 2.66 16.53
CA LEU A 126 9.30 2.31 15.33
C LEU A 126 9.80 3.53 14.56
N LEU A 127 9.20 4.72 14.75
CA LEU A 127 9.58 5.94 14.03
C LEU A 127 11.09 6.27 14.09
N PRO A 128 11.81 6.07 15.22
CA PRO A 128 13.26 6.29 15.25
C PRO A 128 14.07 5.38 14.31
N ARG A 129 13.45 4.31 13.78
CA ARG A 129 14.06 3.37 12.83
C ARG A 129 13.62 3.63 11.40
N VAL A 130 12.87 4.70 11.14
CA VAL A 130 12.36 5.02 9.79
C VAL A 130 13.17 6.13 9.20
N ARG A 131 13.68 5.91 7.99
CA ARG A 131 14.35 6.92 7.17
C ARG A 131 13.34 7.49 6.19
N PHE A 132 13.05 8.78 6.33
CA PHE A 132 12.17 9.49 5.41
C PHE A 132 13.02 10.22 4.36
N HIS A 133 12.60 10.16 3.10
CA HIS A 133 13.21 10.85 1.97
C HIS A 133 12.11 11.57 1.19
N GLY A 134 12.25 12.89 0.99
CA GLY A 134 11.32 13.69 0.20
C GLY A 134 10.06 14.11 0.97
N LEU A 135 10.07 14.20 2.31
CA LEU A 135 8.94 14.76 3.06
C LEU A 135 8.65 16.20 2.61
N GLU A 136 9.69 16.97 2.30
CA GLU A 136 9.61 18.32 1.77
C GLU A 136 8.88 18.40 0.42
N VAL A 137 8.96 17.34 -0.39
CA VAL A 137 8.26 17.24 -1.67
C VAL A 137 6.75 17.19 -1.46
N LEU A 138 6.29 16.39 -0.48
CA LEU A 138 4.88 16.34 -0.13
C LEU A 138 4.42 17.64 0.53
N GLN A 139 5.23 18.20 1.42
CA GLN A 139 4.91 19.48 2.08
C GLN A 139 4.73 20.60 1.05
N THR A 140 5.63 20.68 0.06
CA THR A 140 5.52 21.65 -1.03
C THR A 140 4.23 21.45 -1.83
N ALA A 141 3.91 20.21 -2.19
CA ALA A 141 2.69 19.88 -2.92
C ALA A 141 1.41 20.22 -2.13
N VAL A 142 1.39 19.99 -0.84
CA VAL A 142 0.28 20.37 0.04
C VAL A 142 0.14 21.90 0.11
N ASN A 143 1.27 22.62 0.19
CA ASN A 143 1.29 24.09 0.25
C ASN A 143 0.82 24.75 -1.07
N GLU A 144 0.82 24.04 -2.20
CA GLU A 144 0.21 24.51 -3.45
C GLU A 144 -1.31 24.71 -3.34
N GLY A 145 -1.94 24.18 -2.29
CA GLY A 145 -3.36 24.37 -2.00
C GLY A 145 -4.33 23.63 -2.94
N LYS A 146 -3.81 22.64 -3.71
CA LYS A 146 -4.61 21.84 -4.65
C LYS A 146 -4.83 20.38 -4.19
N GLY A 147 -4.49 20.07 -2.93
CA GLY A 147 -4.38 18.71 -2.46
C GLY A 147 -3.22 17.97 -3.15
N ALA A 148 -3.09 16.66 -2.92
CA ALA A 148 -2.11 15.83 -3.61
C ALA A 148 -2.67 14.43 -3.86
N LEU A 149 -2.29 13.84 -5.00
CA LEU A 149 -2.48 12.42 -5.26
C LEU A 149 -1.22 11.69 -4.82
N LEU A 150 -1.30 11.00 -3.69
CA LEU A 150 -0.23 10.17 -3.17
C LEU A 150 -0.41 8.76 -3.71
N VAL A 151 0.39 8.40 -4.72
CA VAL A 151 0.26 7.14 -5.46
C VAL A 151 1.36 6.19 -5.05
N GLY A 152 1.00 4.95 -4.74
CA GLY A 152 1.95 3.90 -4.42
C GLY A 152 1.72 2.62 -5.20
N ALA A 153 2.45 1.59 -4.81
CA ALA A 153 2.28 0.22 -5.28
C ALA A 153 2.20 -0.73 -4.08
N HIS A 154 1.74 -1.96 -4.32
CA HIS A 154 1.60 -2.96 -3.26
C HIS A 154 2.96 -3.56 -2.88
N PHE A 155 3.80 -2.77 -2.22
CA PHE A 155 5.00 -3.27 -1.56
C PHE A 155 4.65 -3.93 -0.23
N ALA A 156 5.53 -4.82 0.25
CA ALA A 156 5.29 -5.63 1.44
C ALA A 156 4.95 -4.79 2.71
N VAL A 157 5.56 -3.62 2.85
CA VAL A 157 5.44 -2.74 4.03
C VAL A 157 4.26 -1.76 3.93
N LEU A 158 3.23 -2.06 3.12
CA LEU A 158 2.17 -1.13 2.74
C LEU A 158 1.47 -0.46 3.94
N ASP A 159 0.86 -1.24 4.83
CA ASP A 159 0.10 -0.71 5.97
C ASP A 159 1.01 0.04 6.95
N LEU A 160 2.21 -0.49 7.21
CA LEU A 160 3.16 0.12 8.13
C LEU A 160 3.78 1.39 7.55
N GLY A 161 4.13 1.39 6.24
CA GLY A 161 4.64 2.56 5.53
C GLY A 161 3.63 3.71 5.50
N GLY A 162 2.35 3.40 5.28
CA GLY A 162 1.28 4.38 5.39
C GLY A 162 1.14 4.95 6.80
N ALA A 163 1.21 4.09 7.82
CA ALA A 163 1.15 4.53 9.22
C ALA A 163 2.35 5.40 9.63
N PHE A 164 3.55 5.13 9.12
CA PHE A 164 4.72 5.98 9.32
C PHE A 164 4.52 7.37 8.72
N LEU A 165 4.00 7.46 7.49
CA LEU A 165 3.73 8.75 6.87
C LEU A 165 2.63 9.51 7.61
N ALA A 166 1.60 8.82 8.10
CA ALA A 166 0.51 9.41 8.86
C ALA A 166 0.95 10.05 10.20
N ALA A 167 2.13 9.70 10.71
CA ALA A 167 2.73 10.37 11.86
C ALA A 167 3.25 11.80 11.53
N HIS A 168 3.38 12.14 10.24
CA HIS A 168 3.90 13.42 9.77
C HIS A 168 2.89 14.25 8.97
N PHE A 169 1.97 13.58 8.25
CA PHE A 169 1.00 14.21 7.36
C PHE A 169 -0.39 13.64 7.56
N ASP A 170 -1.40 14.52 7.53
CA ASP A 170 -2.79 14.10 7.42
C ASP A 170 -3.15 13.83 5.95
N PHE A 171 -3.66 12.64 5.66
CA PHE A 171 -4.12 12.25 4.34
C PHE A 171 -5.24 11.23 4.42
N ASP A 172 -6.01 11.13 3.35
CA ASP A 172 -7.10 10.19 3.21
C ASP A 172 -6.62 8.93 2.49
N CYS A 173 -7.20 7.78 2.78
CA CYS A 173 -6.84 6.55 2.09
C CYS A 173 -8.06 5.90 1.40
N ILE A 174 -7.82 5.36 0.20
CA ILE A 174 -8.82 4.54 -0.49
C ILE A 174 -8.79 3.13 0.11
N TYR A 175 -9.97 2.63 0.44
CA TYR A 175 -10.16 1.37 1.14
C TYR A 175 -11.05 0.41 0.36
N ARG A 176 -10.75 -0.86 0.51
CA ARG A 176 -11.61 -1.95 0.04
C ARG A 176 -12.01 -2.84 1.20
N THR A 177 -13.32 -3.04 1.39
CA THR A 177 -13.88 -3.93 2.40
C THR A 177 -13.29 -5.34 2.32
N SER A 178 -12.84 -5.86 3.45
CA SER A 178 -12.33 -7.23 3.54
C SER A 178 -13.48 -8.24 3.57
N ARG A 179 -13.24 -9.44 3.03
CA ARG A 179 -14.22 -10.54 3.11
C ARG A 179 -14.39 -11.08 4.53
N ASN A 180 -13.36 -11.03 5.36
CA ASN A 180 -13.42 -11.42 6.76
C ASN A 180 -13.86 -10.22 7.60
N SER A 181 -15.05 -10.30 8.18
CA SER A 181 -15.69 -9.19 8.90
C SER A 181 -14.91 -8.75 10.15
N VAL A 182 -14.20 -9.66 10.82
CA VAL A 182 -13.38 -9.34 12.00
C VAL A 182 -12.13 -8.57 11.56
N ILE A 183 -11.43 -9.05 10.53
CA ILE A 183 -10.28 -8.34 9.94
C ILE A 183 -10.71 -6.98 9.42
N ASP A 184 -11.85 -6.92 8.75
CA ASP A 184 -12.43 -5.67 8.25
C ASP A 184 -12.64 -4.66 9.37
N HIS A 185 -13.31 -5.08 10.42
CA HIS A 185 -13.59 -4.23 11.59
C HIS A 185 -12.31 -3.67 12.23
N ILE A 186 -11.30 -4.54 12.47
CA ILE A 186 -10.05 -4.14 13.12
C ILE A 186 -9.24 -3.21 12.21
N SER A 187 -9.05 -3.59 10.94
CA SER A 187 -8.28 -2.78 9.98
C SER A 187 -8.93 -1.43 9.73
N LEU A 188 -10.26 -1.39 9.59
CA LEU A 188 -11.00 -0.16 9.40
C LEU A 188 -10.91 0.75 10.64
N ARG A 189 -11.08 0.19 11.85
CA ARG A 189 -10.91 0.92 13.10
C ARG A 189 -9.53 1.59 13.16
N ARG A 190 -8.47 0.85 12.80
CA ARG A 190 -7.12 1.38 12.82
C ARG A 190 -6.91 2.46 11.76
N ARG A 191 -7.40 2.24 10.53
CA ARG A 191 -7.30 3.24 9.46
C ARG A 191 -8.01 4.54 9.82
N ASN A 192 -9.20 4.49 10.40
CA ASN A 192 -9.90 5.68 10.88
C ASN A 192 -9.17 6.42 12.03
N SER A 193 -8.25 5.75 12.74
CA SER A 193 -7.43 6.41 13.77
C SER A 193 -6.11 6.96 13.23
N LEU A 194 -5.70 6.55 12.02
CA LEU A 194 -4.43 6.94 11.42
C LEU A 194 -4.62 8.01 10.34
N TYR A 195 -5.70 7.92 9.57
CA TYR A 195 -5.93 8.73 8.38
C TYR A 195 -7.09 9.69 8.58
N GLY A 196 -7.13 10.78 7.82
CA GLY A 196 -8.20 11.77 7.89
C GLY A 196 -9.55 11.14 7.54
N HIS A 197 -9.67 10.60 6.32
CA HIS A 197 -10.85 9.86 5.90
C HIS A 197 -10.47 8.52 5.26
N VAL A 198 -11.34 7.53 5.48
CA VAL A 198 -11.25 6.24 4.81
C VAL A 198 -12.35 6.17 3.77
N ILE A 199 -11.97 6.26 2.50
CA ILE A 199 -12.89 6.38 1.36
C ILE A 199 -13.07 4.99 0.74
N GLU A 200 -14.31 4.54 0.57
CA GLU A 200 -14.57 3.29 -0.13
C GLU A 200 -14.16 3.43 -1.61
N ARG A 201 -13.49 2.43 -2.16
CA ARG A 201 -12.88 2.48 -3.49
C ARG A 201 -13.86 2.74 -4.65
N SER A 202 -15.13 2.45 -4.47
CA SER A 202 -16.19 2.74 -5.45
C SER A 202 -16.68 4.19 -5.40
N ASP A 203 -16.39 4.92 -4.32
CA ASP A 203 -16.77 6.32 -4.17
C ASP A 203 -15.79 7.28 -4.87
N MET A 204 -15.80 7.21 -6.21
CA MET A 204 -14.98 8.10 -7.03
C MET A 204 -15.42 9.57 -6.93
N ARG A 205 -16.71 9.81 -6.68
CA ARG A 205 -17.23 11.18 -6.51
C ARG A 205 -16.74 11.79 -5.20
N GLY A 206 -16.75 11.01 -4.12
CA GLY A 206 -16.17 11.40 -2.85
C GLY A 206 -14.67 11.68 -2.98
N THR A 207 -13.92 10.83 -3.68
CA THR A 207 -12.49 11.02 -3.96
C THR A 207 -12.23 12.37 -4.66
N VAL A 208 -12.95 12.69 -5.74
CA VAL A 208 -12.79 13.96 -6.45
C VAL A 208 -13.15 15.15 -5.55
N ARG A 209 -14.20 15.03 -4.74
CA ARG A 209 -14.62 16.08 -3.81
C ARG A 209 -13.53 16.39 -2.79
N GLN A 210 -12.92 15.36 -2.19
CA GLN A 210 -11.83 15.55 -1.23
C GLN A 210 -10.59 16.21 -1.87
N LEU A 211 -10.20 15.80 -3.07
CA LEU A 211 -9.13 16.48 -3.80
C LEU A 211 -9.41 17.96 -4.04
N ARG A 212 -10.65 18.30 -4.42
CA ARG A 212 -11.07 19.71 -4.60
C ARG A 212 -11.11 20.51 -3.30
N GLN A 213 -11.18 19.83 -2.14
CA GLN A 213 -11.04 20.43 -0.82
C GLN A 213 -9.58 20.46 -0.35
N SER A 214 -8.64 20.32 -1.28
CA SER A 214 -7.20 20.34 -1.02
C SER A 214 -6.71 19.21 -0.11
N ARG A 215 -7.44 18.09 -0.05
CA ARG A 215 -7.02 16.91 0.70
C ARG A 215 -5.98 16.11 -0.09
N THR A 216 -5.06 15.48 0.62
CA THR A 216 -4.14 14.49 0.06
C THR A 216 -4.79 13.12 0.12
N ILE A 217 -4.80 12.37 -0.99
CA ILE A 217 -5.41 11.04 -1.07
C ILE A 217 -4.41 10.02 -1.50
N TRP A 218 -4.26 8.95 -0.70
CA TRP A 218 -3.41 7.82 -1.01
C TRP A 218 -4.17 6.66 -1.64
N TYR A 219 -3.59 6.05 -2.68
CA TYR A 219 -4.02 4.78 -3.23
C TYR A 219 -2.90 4.06 -4.00
N ALA A 220 -3.07 2.75 -4.24
CA ALA A 220 -2.13 1.95 -5.02
C ALA A 220 -2.65 1.71 -6.45
N ALA A 221 -1.79 1.93 -7.45
CA ALA A 221 -2.16 1.96 -8.87
C ALA A 221 -1.72 0.73 -9.68
N ASP A 222 -1.15 -0.31 -9.04
CA ASP A 222 -0.38 -1.38 -9.70
C ASP A 222 -1.14 -2.69 -9.94
N GLN A 223 -2.44 -2.77 -9.62
CA GLN A 223 -3.21 -3.99 -9.79
C GLN A 223 -4.01 -4.02 -11.10
N ASP A 224 -4.13 -5.22 -11.67
CA ASP A 224 -5.00 -5.49 -12.81
C ASP A 224 -6.47 -5.53 -12.37
N ASN A 225 -7.23 -4.49 -12.70
CA ASN A 225 -8.65 -4.35 -12.41
C ASN A 225 -9.56 -4.76 -13.59
N GLY A 226 -8.99 -5.38 -14.62
CA GLY A 226 -9.73 -5.79 -15.82
C GLY A 226 -9.71 -4.72 -16.92
N ARG A 227 -10.30 -5.05 -18.06
CA ARG A 227 -10.23 -4.24 -19.28
C ARG A 227 -11.01 -2.92 -19.19
N GLN A 228 -12.11 -2.92 -18.47
CA GLN A 228 -13.11 -1.83 -18.50
C GLN A 228 -12.60 -0.48 -17.98
N HIS A 229 -11.61 -0.49 -17.06
CA HIS A 229 -11.07 0.71 -16.41
C HIS A 229 -9.55 0.82 -16.55
N SER A 230 -9.00 0.23 -17.61
CA SER A 230 -7.57 0.15 -17.81
C SER A 230 -7.19 0.44 -19.26
N VAL A 231 -6.02 1.00 -19.44
CA VAL A 231 -5.29 1.01 -20.70
C VAL A 231 -4.22 -0.08 -20.67
N PHE A 232 -3.78 -0.54 -21.84
CA PHE A 232 -2.65 -1.46 -21.93
C PHE A 232 -1.36 -0.66 -22.07
N ALA A 233 -0.55 -0.71 -21.02
CA ALA A 233 0.74 -0.05 -20.97
C ALA A 233 1.85 -1.08 -20.64
N PRO A 234 3.08 -0.89 -21.13
CA PRO A 234 4.19 -1.79 -20.78
C PRO A 234 4.44 -1.84 -19.30
N PHE A 235 4.62 -3.06 -18.77
CA PHE A 235 5.12 -3.34 -17.43
C PHE A 235 6.16 -4.46 -17.56
N PHE A 236 7.42 -4.15 -17.29
CA PHE A 236 8.57 -4.99 -17.64
C PHE A 236 8.57 -5.41 -19.13
N GLY A 237 8.21 -4.47 -20.01
CA GLY A 237 8.12 -4.72 -21.45
C GLY A 237 6.88 -5.50 -21.93
N ILE A 238 6.04 -5.96 -21.01
CA ILE A 238 4.84 -6.75 -21.32
C ILE A 238 3.60 -5.86 -21.25
N PRO A 239 2.71 -5.86 -22.26
CA PRO A 239 1.45 -5.14 -22.17
C PRO A 239 0.63 -5.60 -20.97
N ALA A 240 0.36 -4.71 -20.04
CA ALA A 240 -0.38 -5.02 -18.81
C ALA A 240 -1.55 -4.05 -18.64
N ALA A 241 -2.72 -4.57 -18.26
CA ALA A 241 -3.86 -3.74 -17.92
C ALA A 241 -3.50 -2.84 -16.74
N THR A 242 -3.43 -1.53 -16.99
CA THR A 242 -3.02 -0.52 -16.02
C THR A 242 -4.13 0.51 -15.87
N ILE A 243 -4.54 0.79 -14.64
CA ILE A 243 -5.63 1.75 -14.38
C ILE A 243 -5.21 3.16 -14.78
N ASN A 244 -6.12 3.88 -15.46
CA ASN A 244 -5.92 5.27 -15.86
C ASN A 244 -6.51 6.28 -14.86
N VAL A 245 -6.96 5.79 -13.70
CA VAL A 245 -7.61 6.63 -12.67
C VAL A 245 -6.68 7.73 -12.18
N THR A 246 -5.38 7.47 -12.04
CA THR A 246 -4.39 8.48 -11.61
C THR A 246 -4.41 9.71 -12.52
N SER A 247 -4.26 9.47 -13.82
CA SER A 247 -4.27 10.54 -14.83
C SER A 247 -5.57 11.34 -14.82
N ARG A 248 -6.70 10.63 -14.76
CA ARG A 248 -8.03 11.26 -14.73
C ARG A 248 -8.26 12.09 -13.47
N LEU A 249 -7.90 11.58 -12.30
CA LEU A 249 -8.01 12.31 -11.04
C LEU A 249 -7.12 13.55 -11.04
N ALA A 250 -5.86 13.41 -11.45
CA ALA A 250 -4.93 14.54 -11.56
C ALA A 250 -5.45 15.62 -12.50
N LYS A 251 -5.99 15.22 -13.67
CA LYS A 251 -6.58 16.16 -14.64
C LYS A 251 -7.80 16.91 -14.09
N ILE A 252 -8.69 16.19 -13.40
CA ILE A 252 -9.95 16.79 -12.89
C ILE A 252 -9.70 17.69 -11.67
N SER A 253 -8.74 17.32 -10.81
CA SER A 253 -8.47 18.07 -9.58
C SER A 253 -7.38 19.13 -9.73
N GLY A 254 -6.48 18.99 -10.72
CA GLY A 254 -5.27 19.79 -10.82
C GLY A 254 -4.24 19.48 -9.72
N SER A 255 -4.44 18.40 -8.96
CA SER A 255 -3.56 18.02 -7.85
C SER A 255 -2.24 17.47 -8.37
N PRO A 256 -1.09 17.82 -7.77
CA PRO A 256 0.18 17.19 -8.06
C PRO A 256 0.16 15.71 -7.69
N VAL A 257 0.91 14.91 -8.45
CA VAL A 257 1.06 13.48 -8.19
C VAL A 257 2.39 13.24 -7.51
N ILE A 258 2.35 12.60 -6.34
CA ILE A 258 3.52 12.21 -5.54
C ILE A 258 3.56 10.69 -5.51
N PHE A 259 4.65 10.10 -5.97
CA PHE A 259 4.84 8.65 -5.83
C PHE A 259 5.45 8.33 -4.46
N MET A 260 4.83 7.38 -3.76
CA MET A 260 5.28 6.88 -2.47
C MET A 260 5.74 5.44 -2.59
N SER A 261 6.98 5.17 -2.19
CA SER A 261 7.48 3.80 -1.96
C SER A 261 7.96 3.63 -0.52
N HIS A 262 7.92 2.40 -0.05
CA HIS A 262 8.29 2.05 1.32
C HIS A 262 8.89 0.65 1.37
N PHE A 263 10.02 0.53 2.07
CA PHE A 263 10.78 -0.71 2.12
C PHE A 263 11.29 -0.98 3.52
N ARG A 264 11.50 -2.26 3.81
CA ARG A 264 12.15 -2.77 5.00
C ARG A 264 13.60 -3.08 4.71
N ASP A 265 14.49 -2.72 5.63
CA ASP A 265 15.85 -3.23 5.69
C ASP A 265 15.94 -4.25 6.85
N GLU A 266 16.16 -5.52 6.48
CA GLU A 266 16.20 -6.59 7.45
C GLU A 266 17.54 -6.67 8.19
N SER A 267 18.60 -6.03 7.67
CA SER A 267 19.95 -6.08 8.24
C SER A 267 20.03 -5.29 9.55
N ASP A 268 19.39 -4.14 9.62
CA ASP A 268 19.38 -3.25 10.78
C ASP A 268 17.98 -3.10 11.43
N CYS A 269 17.01 -3.86 10.94
CA CYS A 269 15.60 -3.76 11.37
C CYS A 269 15.04 -2.34 11.26
N SER A 270 15.26 -1.69 10.14
CA SER A 270 14.78 -0.34 9.82
C SER A 270 13.84 -0.33 8.63
N TRP A 271 13.26 0.83 8.37
CA TRP A 271 12.39 1.06 7.23
C TRP A 271 12.76 2.36 6.51
N SER A 272 12.36 2.46 5.26
CA SER A 272 12.44 3.71 4.50
C SER A 272 11.10 4.03 3.86
N VAL A 273 10.74 5.32 3.89
CA VAL A 273 9.61 5.89 3.16
C VAL A 273 10.19 6.95 2.21
N ARG A 274 9.88 6.83 0.93
CA ARG A 274 10.39 7.71 -0.11
C ARG A 274 9.24 8.36 -0.86
N LEU A 275 9.31 9.67 -1.00
CA LEU A 275 8.31 10.48 -1.69
C LEU A 275 8.99 11.21 -2.86
N ARG A 276 8.39 11.14 -4.05
CA ARG A 276 8.91 11.81 -5.25
C ARG A 276 7.76 12.40 -6.04
N ARG A 277 7.87 13.65 -6.45
CA ARG A 277 6.93 14.26 -7.39
C ARG A 277 7.06 13.57 -8.75
N VAL A 278 5.92 13.31 -9.36
CA VAL A 278 5.86 12.82 -10.75
C VAL A 278 5.73 14.05 -11.63
N GLU A 279 6.84 14.43 -12.25
CA GLU A 279 6.90 15.63 -13.08
C GLU A 279 6.14 15.45 -14.39
N ALA A 280 5.64 16.55 -14.95
CA ALA A 280 4.92 16.60 -16.22
C ALA A 280 3.75 15.58 -16.29
N TYR A 281 3.03 15.42 -15.18
CA TYR A 281 1.91 14.48 -15.08
C TYR A 281 0.63 15.21 -14.63
N PRO A 282 -0.53 14.98 -15.29
CA PRO A 282 -0.74 14.10 -16.43
C PRO A 282 -0.29 14.75 -17.75
N THR A 283 0.15 13.92 -18.72
CA THR A 283 0.58 14.38 -20.06
C THR A 283 -0.59 14.70 -20.98
N GLY A 284 -1.77 14.16 -20.66
CA GLY A 284 -2.96 14.21 -21.51
C GLY A 284 -3.18 12.95 -22.36
N ASP A 285 -2.16 12.09 -22.47
CA ASP A 285 -2.25 10.74 -23.07
C ASP A 285 -2.29 9.68 -21.97
N GLU A 286 -3.41 8.99 -21.84
CA GLU A 286 -3.63 7.98 -20.79
C GLU A 286 -2.64 6.80 -20.89
N ILE A 287 -2.18 6.43 -22.10
CA ILE A 287 -1.21 5.34 -22.30
C ILE A 287 0.19 5.81 -21.90
N ALA A 288 0.58 7.03 -22.26
CA ALA A 288 1.85 7.62 -21.85
C ALA A 288 1.92 7.76 -20.32
N ASP A 289 0.85 8.24 -19.70
CA ASP A 289 0.73 8.39 -18.24
C ASP A 289 0.83 7.03 -17.51
N ALA A 290 0.10 6.03 -17.99
CA ALA A 290 0.17 4.67 -17.43
C ALA A 290 1.57 4.05 -17.62
N THR A 291 2.21 4.31 -18.77
CA THR A 291 3.57 3.85 -19.05
C THR A 291 4.59 4.50 -18.11
N LEU A 292 4.47 5.81 -17.89
CA LEU A 292 5.32 6.53 -16.93
C LEU A 292 5.16 5.97 -15.51
N MET A 293 3.92 5.77 -15.07
CA MET A 293 3.65 5.19 -13.73
C MET A 293 4.22 3.78 -13.60
N ASN A 294 4.02 2.92 -14.60
CA ASN A 294 4.60 1.58 -14.62
C ASN A 294 6.13 1.62 -14.54
N ARG A 295 6.81 2.50 -15.29
CA ARG A 295 8.28 2.66 -15.21
C ARG A 295 8.76 3.09 -13.83
N ILE A 296 8.02 3.96 -13.15
CA ILE A 296 8.34 4.37 -11.77
C ILE A 296 8.24 3.16 -10.84
N ILE A 297 7.15 2.38 -10.94
CA ILE A 297 6.94 1.18 -10.14
C ILE A 297 8.02 0.13 -10.43
N GLU A 298 8.35 -0.12 -11.70
CA GLU A 298 9.40 -1.06 -12.11
C GLU A 298 10.77 -0.71 -11.51
N ARG A 299 11.13 0.56 -11.50
CA ARG A 299 12.39 1.03 -10.90
C ARG A 299 12.45 0.70 -9.41
N GLU A 300 11.37 0.95 -8.68
CA GLU A 300 11.31 0.63 -7.25
C GLU A 300 11.31 -0.89 -7.01
N ILE A 301 10.63 -1.67 -7.86
CA ILE A 301 10.67 -3.13 -7.81
C ILE A 301 12.08 -3.67 -8.05
N ARG A 302 12.81 -3.14 -9.05
CA ARG A 302 14.17 -3.57 -9.34
C ARG A 302 15.14 -3.33 -8.18
N SER A 303 14.91 -2.27 -7.39
CA SER A 303 15.72 -1.99 -6.19
C SER A 303 15.39 -2.92 -5.01
N HIS A 304 14.14 -3.41 -4.91
CA HIS A 304 13.68 -4.28 -3.82
C HIS A 304 12.75 -5.39 -4.33
N PRO A 305 13.23 -6.28 -5.21
CA PRO A 305 12.37 -7.19 -5.97
C PRO A 305 11.60 -8.19 -5.09
N ALA A 306 12.13 -8.57 -3.93
CA ALA A 306 11.47 -9.47 -2.99
C ALA A 306 10.31 -8.81 -2.21
N GLN A 307 10.21 -7.48 -2.22
CA GLN A 307 9.21 -6.75 -1.43
C GLN A 307 8.01 -6.28 -2.25
N TYR A 308 7.84 -6.76 -3.48
CA TYR A 308 6.65 -6.47 -4.29
C TYR A 308 5.62 -7.61 -4.22
N LEU A 309 4.34 -7.29 -4.40
CA LEU A 309 3.23 -8.25 -4.30
C LEU A 309 3.13 -9.14 -5.56
N TRP A 310 4.14 -9.99 -5.79
CA TRP A 310 4.14 -10.93 -6.90
C TRP A 310 3.04 -12.00 -6.84
N LEU A 311 2.37 -12.15 -5.71
CA LEU A 311 1.26 -13.08 -5.51
C LEU A 311 -0.06 -12.61 -6.20
N HIS A 312 -0.11 -11.38 -6.70
CA HIS A 312 -1.20 -10.85 -7.50
C HIS A 312 -1.01 -11.21 -8.98
N ARG A 313 -2.10 -11.55 -9.68
CA ARG A 313 -2.08 -11.86 -11.13
C ARG A 313 -1.99 -10.56 -11.93
N ARG A 314 -0.79 -9.98 -12.06
CA ARG A 314 -0.56 -8.68 -12.71
C ARG A 314 -0.89 -8.70 -14.21
N PHE A 315 -0.72 -9.85 -14.86
CA PHE A 315 -0.98 -10.05 -16.28
C PHE A 315 -2.23 -10.90 -16.55
N LYS A 316 -3.25 -10.78 -15.71
CA LYS A 316 -4.51 -11.51 -15.82
C LYS A 316 -5.28 -11.11 -17.09
N THR A 317 -5.26 -9.82 -17.42
CA THR A 317 -5.98 -9.24 -18.54
C THR A 317 -4.98 -8.84 -19.63
N MET A 318 -4.99 -9.58 -20.72
CA MET A 318 -4.11 -9.33 -21.88
C MET A 318 -4.87 -8.67 -23.02
N PRO A 319 -4.21 -7.85 -23.89
CA PRO A 319 -4.87 -7.17 -24.99
C PRO A 319 -5.49 -8.14 -26.01
N ASP A 320 -4.85 -9.25 -26.26
CA ASP A 320 -5.26 -10.32 -27.19
C ASP A 320 -6.23 -11.35 -26.60
N GLY A 321 -6.61 -11.18 -25.31
CA GLY A 321 -7.49 -12.12 -24.60
C GLY A 321 -6.80 -13.41 -24.14
N THR A 322 -5.52 -13.58 -24.34
CA THR A 322 -4.76 -14.74 -23.82
C THR A 322 -4.73 -14.77 -22.31
N ARG A 323 -4.48 -15.94 -21.74
CA ARG A 323 -4.34 -16.13 -20.29
C ARG A 323 -2.90 -16.48 -19.96
N LYS A 324 -2.30 -15.71 -19.04
CA LYS A 324 -0.95 -15.97 -18.55
C LYS A 324 -0.94 -16.89 -17.32
N TYR A 325 -2.11 -17.19 -16.69
CA TYR A 325 -2.24 -17.99 -15.47
C TYR A 325 -3.29 -19.10 -15.63
#